data_e84d06f1b3aabc4638e4ccd6d44d4818
#
_entry.id   e84d06f1b3aabc4638e4ccd6d44d4818
#
_cell.length_a   1.000
_cell.length_b   1.000
_cell.length_c   1.000
_cell.angle_alpha   90.00
_cell.angle_beta   90.00
_cell.angle_gamma   90.00
#
_symmetry.space_group_name_H-M   'P 1'
#
loop_
_entity.id
_entity.type
_entity.pdbx_description
1 polymer ?
#
loop_
_entity_poly.entity_id
_entity_poly.type
_entity_poly.pdbx_seq_one_letter_code
_entity_poly.pdbx_strand_id
1 'polypeptide(L)'
;MNYSTICLQRIPLQANISEDGLIPVDFRQPKEPVYYDDTAAAVASCGLIDIARQVPEQEKEMYSKAAVKMLRALDEKHCDWSERNDCFLTHCSSAYHSPKHNHTLVYADCFFLEALLKLNGEEILLW
;
A
#
# COMPACT_ATOMS: atom_id res chain seq x y z
N MET A 1 11.03 -13.33 20.43
CA MET A 1 9.78 -12.74 19.94
C MET A 1 9.67 -13.08 18.47
N ASN A 2 8.73 -13.91 18.11
CA ASN A 2 8.64 -14.39 16.74
C ASN A 2 7.86 -13.34 15.93
N TYR A 3 8.45 -12.72 14.92
CA TYR A 3 7.80 -11.71 14.05
C TYR A 3 6.50 -12.22 13.44
N SER A 4 6.36 -13.53 13.24
CA SER A 4 5.12 -14.16 12.80
C SER A 4 3.96 -13.98 13.78
N THR A 5 4.21 -13.84 15.09
CA THR A 5 3.17 -13.66 16.10
C THR A 5 2.63 -12.22 16.11
N ILE A 6 3.45 -11.24 15.74
CA ILE A 6 3.03 -9.82 15.62
C ILE A 6 2.19 -9.62 14.37
N CYS A 7 2.54 -10.30 13.27
CA CYS A 7 1.74 -10.27 12.03
C CYS A 7 0.41 -11.04 12.16
N LEU A 8 0.34 -12.01 13.07
CA LEU A 8 -0.87 -12.80 13.37
C LEU A 8 -1.81 -12.11 14.36
N GLN A 9 -1.39 -11.07 15.04
CA GLN A 9 -2.35 -10.18 15.67
C GLN A 9 -3.09 -9.46 14.55
N ARG A 10 -4.18 -10.10 14.14
CA ARG A 10 -5.19 -9.67 13.18
C ARG A 10 -5.49 -8.18 13.31
N ILE A 11 -4.61 -7.33 12.81
CA ILE A 11 -5.05 -6.01 12.41
C ILE A 11 -5.96 -6.32 11.23
N PRO A 12 -7.25 -6.02 11.29
CA PRO A 12 -8.12 -6.21 10.15
C PRO A 12 -7.77 -5.16 9.09
N LEU A 13 -6.57 -5.27 8.51
CA LEU A 13 -6.15 -4.44 7.38
C LEU A 13 -7.20 -4.52 6.27
N GLN A 14 -7.79 -5.70 6.11
CA GLN A 14 -8.86 -5.91 5.15
C GLN A 14 -10.16 -5.17 5.48
N ALA A 15 -10.48 -5.00 6.76
CA ALA A 15 -11.66 -4.23 7.18
C ALA A 15 -11.47 -2.72 6.98
N ASN A 16 -10.22 -2.27 6.83
CA ASN A 16 -9.88 -0.85 6.68
C ASN A 16 -9.43 -0.46 5.27
N ILE A 17 -9.26 -1.42 4.36
CA ILE A 17 -9.09 -1.11 2.94
C ILE A 17 -10.46 -0.68 2.41
N SER A 18 -10.56 0.54 1.91
CA SER A 18 -11.79 1.04 1.29
C SER A 18 -12.22 0.16 0.11
N GLU A 19 -13.49 0.25 -0.28
CA GLU A 19 -14.01 -0.54 -1.43
C GLU A 19 -13.23 -0.28 -2.71
N ASP A 20 -12.72 0.94 -2.87
CA ASP A 20 -11.93 1.35 -4.02
C ASP A 20 -10.44 0.93 -3.96
N GLY A 21 -9.99 0.33 -2.87
CA GLY A 21 -8.62 -0.15 -2.69
C GLY A 21 -7.61 0.91 -2.26
N LEU A 22 -8.03 2.14 -2.03
CA LEU A 22 -7.19 3.23 -1.56
C LEU A 22 -7.12 3.26 -0.03
N ILE A 23 -6.02 3.77 0.51
CA ILE A 23 -5.81 3.89 1.95
C ILE A 23 -6.01 5.35 2.36
N PRO A 24 -6.95 5.65 3.27
CA PRO A 24 -7.10 7.00 3.80
C PRO A 24 -5.93 7.37 4.71
N VAL A 25 -5.59 8.64 4.78
CA VAL A 25 -4.53 9.15 5.68
C VAL A 25 -4.83 8.84 7.14
N ASP A 26 -6.09 8.92 7.51
CA ASP A 26 -6.59 8.54 8.84
C ASP A 26 -7.88 7.73 8.67
N PHE A 27 -7.93 6.54 9.24
CA PHE A 27 -9.15 5.70 9.21
C PHE A 27 -10.35 6.33 9.91
N ARG A 28 -10.15 7.37 10.69
CA ARG A 28 -11.18 8.14 11.39
C ARG A 28 -11.43 9.51 10.77
N GLN A 29 -10.85 9.79 9.59
CA GLN A 29 -11.05 11.07 8.93
C GLN A 29 -12.54 11.30 8.60
N PRO A 30 -12.98 12.57 8.49
CA PRO A 30 -14.31 12.91 8.00
C PRO A 30 -14.58 12.36 6.61
N LYS A 31 -15.85 12.25 6.24
CA LYS A 31 -16.23 11.81 4.89
C LYS A 31 -15.76 12.79 3.81
N GLU A 32 -15.59 14.06 4.15
CA GLU A 32 -15.11 15.11 3.26
C GLU A 32 -14.37 16.19 4.07
N PRO A 33 -13.24 16.71 3.58
CA PRO A 33 -12.49 16.20 2.41
C PRO A 33 -11.82 14.86 2.72
N VAL A 34 -11.66 14.02 1.70
CA VAL A 34 -10.94 12.75 1.80
C VAL A 34 -9.51 12.94 1.33
N TYR A 35 -8.54 12.52 2.16
CA TYR A 35 -7.13 12.46 1.80
C TYR A 35 -6.64 11.02 1.86
N TYR A 36 -5.77 10.67 0.93
CA TYR A 36 -5.19 9.34 0.81
C TYR A 36 -3.68 9.35 1.10
N ASP A 37 -3.17 8.18 1.46
CA ASP A 37 -1.73 7.96 1.61
C ASP A 37 -1.27 6.78 0.74
N ASP A 38 -0.78 7.10 -0.45
CA ASP A 38 -0.25 6.13 -1.40
C ASP A 38 0.97 5.39 -0.84
N THR A 39 1.75 6.05 0.03
CA THR A 39 2.90 5.43 0.69
C THR A 39 2.45 4.27 1.57
N ALA A 40 1.42 4.49 2.38
CA ALA A 40 0.87 3.45 3.25
C ALA A 40 0.35 2.27 2.43
N ALA A 41 -0.32 2.53 1.31
CA ALA A 41 -0.82 1.50 0.42
C ALA A 41 0.31 0.69 -0.23
N ALA A 42 1.37 1.34 -0.69
CA ALA A 42 2.53 0.68 -1.30
C ALA A 42 3.29 -0.20 -0.28
N VAL A 43 3.57 0.33 0.91
CA VAL A 43 4.24 -0.41 1.99
C VAL A 43 3.39 -1.59 2.46
N ALA A 44 2.08 -1.37 2.66
CA ALA A 44 1.16 -2.43 3.06
C ALA A 44 1.08 -3.54 2.01
N SER A 45 1.11 -3.19 0.72
CA SER A 45 1.13 -4.19 -0.37
C SER A 45 2.38 -5.05 -0.32
N CYS A 46 3.56 -4.47 -0.10
CA CYS A 46 4.79 -5.25 0.11
C CYS A 46 4.65 -6.22 1.28
N GLY A 47 4.18 -5.73 2.43
CA GLY A 47 4.01 -6.55 3.62
C GLY A 47 3.00 -7.69 3.44
N LEU A 48 1.88 -7.44 2.75
CA LEU A 48 0.87 -8.47 2.47
C LEU A 48 1.39 -9.56 1.53
N ILE A 49 2.22 -9.19 0.54
CA ILE A 49 2.85 -10.17 -0.36
C ILE A 49 3.83 -11.05 0.45
N ASP A 50 4.61 -10.47 1.35
CA ASP A 50 5.53 -11.22 2.20
C ASP A 50 4.78 -12.14 3.17
N ILE A 51 3.67 -11.68 3.76
CA ILE A 51 2.80 -12.51 4.59
C ILE A 51 2.22 -13.67 3.78
N ALA A 52 1.74 -13.41 2.57
CA ALA A 52 1.19 -14.45 1.69
C ALA A 52 2.18 -15.58 1.40
N ARG A 53 3.48 -15.30 1.41
CA ARG A 53 4.53 -16.31 1.21
C ARG A 53 4.77 -17.20 2.44
N GLN A 54 4.35 -16.75 3.62
CA GLN A 54 4.66 -17.39 4.91
C GLN A 54 3.45 -18.08 5.56
N VAL A 55 2.24 -17.76 5.13
CA VAL A 55 1.00 -18.33 5.67
C VAL A 55 0.61 -19.64 4.96
N PRO A 56 -0.25 -20.46 5.60
CA PRO A 56 -0.81 -21.65 4.95
C PRO A 56 -1.53 -21.33 3.63
N GLU A 57 -1.55 -22.29 2.71
CA GLU A 57 -2.12 -22.11 1.37
C GLU A 57 -3.54 -21.53 1.37
N GLN A 58 -4.36 -21.92 2.34
CA GLN A 58 -5.75 -21.46 2.48
C GLN A 58 -5.87 -19.94 2.74
N GLU A 59 -4.82 -19.34 3.31
CA GLU A 59 -4.80 -17.91 3.64
C GLU A 59 -4.08 -17.05 2.59
N LYS A 60 -3.23 -17.63 1.77
CA LYS A 60 -2.40 -16.91 0.79
C LYS A 60 -3.21 -16.04 -0.15
N GLU A 61 -4.29 -16.60 -0.68
CA GLU A 61 -5.13 -15.92 -1.66
C GLU A 61 -5.72 -14.62 -1.08
N MET A 62 -6.09 -14.63 0.18
CA MET A 62 -6.66 -13.48 0.87
C MET A 62 -5.68 -12.31 0.90
N TYR A 63 -4.44 -12.56 1.33
CA TYR A 63 -3.40 -11.52 1.40
C TYR A 63 -2.96 -11.06 0.02
N SER A 64 -2.80 -11.97 -0.93
CA SER A 64 -2.42 -11.64 -2.31
C SER A 64 -3.48 -10.78 -3.00
N LYS A 65 -4.74 -11.12 -2.86
CA LYS A 65 -5.86 -10.32 -3.42
C LYS A 65 -5.92 -8.92 -2.83
N ALA A 66 -5.70 -8.77 -1.53
CA ALA A 66 -5.67 -7.47 -0.87
C ALA A 66 -4.53 -6.60 -1.42
N ALA A 67 -3.33 -7.15 -1.55
CA ALA A 67 -2.18 -6.45 -2.14
C ALA A 67 -2.44 -6.03 -3.59
N VAL A 68 -2.93 -6.94 -4.43
CA VAL A 68 -3.23 -6.65 -5.83
C VAL A 68 -4.33 -5.59 -5.96
N LYS A 69 -5.35 -5.63 -5.10
CA LYS A 69 -6.42 -4.62 -5.08
C LYS A 69 -5.86 -3.22 -4.84
N MET A 70 -4.98 -3.06 -3.84
CA MET A 70 -4.36 -1.77 -3.53
C MET A 70 -3.42 -1.31 -4.66
N LEU A 71 -2.58 -2.18 -5.19
CA LEU A 71 -1.67 -1.83 -6.28
C LEU A 71 -2.42 -1.41 -7.54
N ARG A 72 -3.51 -2.09 -7.89
CA ARG A 72 -4.37 -1.66 -9.01
C ARG A 72 -5.01 -0.31 -8.77
N ALA A 73 -5.52 -0.07 -7.57
CA ALA A 73 -6.12 1.21 -7.24
C ALA A 73 -5.12 2.36 -7.36
N LEU A 74 -3.87 2.15 -6.94
CA LEU A 74 -2.80 3.12 -7.11
C LEU A 74 -2.48 3.34 -8.59
N ASP A 75 -2.31 2.28 -9.37
CA ASP A 75 -2.01 2.36 -10.80
C ASP A 75 -3.09 3.11 -11.58
N GLU A 76 -4.35 2.77 -11.36
CA GLU A 76 -5.48 3.31 -12.12
C GLU A 76 -5.86 4.74 -11.72
N LYS A 77 -5.67 5.12 -10.45
CA LYS A 77 -6.22 6.36 -9.90
C LYS A 77 -5.18 7.39 -9.49
N HIS A 78 -4.01 6.96 -9.03
CA HIS A 78 -3.04 7.84 -8.40
C HIS A 78 -1.67 7.85 -9.07
N CYS A 79 -1.39 6.95 -9.99
CA CYS A 79 -0.15 6.98 -10.75
C CYS A 79 -0.24 7.99 -11.91
N ASP A 80 0.73 8.88 -11.97
CA ASP A 80 0.99 9.72 -13.13
C ASP A 80 2.17 9.16 -13.90
N TRP A 81 1.89 8.42 -14.95
CA TRP A 81 2.89 7.80 -15.83
C TRP A 81 3.42 8.75 -16.91
N SER A 82 3.12 10.03 -16.83
CA SER A 82 3.65 11.02 -17.77
C SER A 82 5.15 11.25 -17.51
N GLU A 83 5.89 11.57 -18.57
CA GLU A 83 7.33 11.91 -18.47
C GLU A 83 7.59 13.27 -17.79
N ARG A 84 6.55 13.93 -17.26
CA ARG A 84 6.65 15.27 -16.67
C ARG A 84 7.09 15.26 -15.21
N ASN A 85 6.96 14.12 -14.54
CA ASN A 85 7.21 13.99 -13.11
C ASN A 85 8.34 13.00 -12.85
N ASP A 86 9.16 13.32 -11.86
CA ASP A 86 10.22 12.41 -11.38
C ASP A 86 9.67 11.29 -10.48
N CYS A 87 8.44 11.44 -9.98
CA CYS A 87 7.72 10.46 -9.18
C CYS A 87 6.35 10.20 -9.80
N PHE A 88 5.86 8.97 -9.68
CA PHE A 88 4.57 8.59 -10.28
C PHE A 88 3.41 8.49 -9.28
N LEU A 89 3.63 8.17 -8.00
CA LEU A 89 2.59 8.24 -6.98
C LEU A 89 2.37 9.67 -6.51
N THR A 90 1.15 10.15 -6.61
CA THR A 90 0.81 11.58 -6.50
C THR A 90 0.06 11.98 -5.23
N HIS A 91 -0.42 11.02 -4.45
CA HIS A 91 -1.27 11.26 -3.28
C HIS A 91 -0.65 10.73 -1.99
N CYS A 92 0.62 11.08 -1.73
CA CYS A 92 1.24 10.79 -0.45
C CYS A 92 0.94 11.92 0.54
N SER A 93 0.48 11.58 1.72
CA SER A 93 0.14 12.55 2.78
C SER A 93 0.56 12.00 4.14
N SER A 94 1.19 12.84 4.95
CA SER A 94 1.74 12.41 6.23
C SER A 94 0.71 12.44 7.38
N ALA A 95 -0.25 13.34 7.33
CA ALA A 95 -1.29 13.48 8.35
C ALA A 95 -2.51 14.23 7.82
N TYR A 96 -3.69 13.88 8.32
CA TYR A 96 -4.96 14.50 7.90
C TYR A 96 -4.98 16.01 8.15
N HIS A 97 -4.53 16.45 9.31
CA HIS A 97 -4.51 17.87 9.72
C HIS A 97 -3.27 18.62 9.25
N SER A 98 -2.41 18.00 8.45
CA SER A 98 -1.29 18.71 7.85
C SER A 98 -1.79 19.78 6.86
N PRO A 99 -1.12 20.94 6.77
CA PRO A 99 -1.47 21.95 5.75
C PRO A 99 -1.11 21.50 4.33
N LYS A 100 -0.38 20.42 4.19
CA LYS A 100 0.10 19.89 2.91
C LYS A 100 -0.37 18.46 2.70
N HIS A 101 -1.00 18.23 1.56
CA HIS A 101 -1.48 16.93 1.09
C HIS A 101 -1.01 16.67 -0.35
N ASN A 102 -1.17 15.45 -0.80
CA ASN A 102 -0.90 15.04 -2.18
C ASN A 102 0.54 15.33 -2.62
N HIS A 103 1.49 14.85 -1.81
CA HIS A 103 2.91 14.90 -2.14
C HIS A 103 3.33 13.76 -3.05
N THR A 104 4.44 13.96 -3.70
CA THR A 104 5.23 12.89 -4.30
C THR A 104 6.39 12.53 -3.38
N LEU A 105 6.63 11.24 -3.19
CA LEU A 105 7.71 10.73 -2.35
C LEU A 105 8.41 9.58 -3.08
N VAL A 106 9.70 9.71 -3.30
CA VAL A 106 10.48 8.72 -4.04
C VAL A 106 10.46 7.33 -3.38
N TYR A 107 10.43 7.27 -2.06
CA TYR A 107 10.37 5.98 -1.37
C TYR A 107 9.00 5.29 -1.51
N ALA A 108 7.92 6.04 -1.71
CA ALA A 108 6.62 5.46 -2.04
C ALA A 108 6.66 4.75 -3.39
N ASP A 109 7.26 5.37 -4.39
CA ASP A 109 7.51 4.76 -5.70
C ASP A 109 8.38 3.51 -5.60
N CYS A 110 9.44 3.56 -4.76
CA CYS A 110 10.29 2.40 -4.52
C CYS A 110 9.52 1.21 -3.94
N PHE A 111 8.67 1.44 -2.95
CA PHE A 111 7.83 0.38 -2.37
C PHE A 111 6.79 -0.15 -3.37
N PHE A 112 6.21 0.71 -4.19
CA PHE A 112 5.30 0.28 -5.24
C PHE A 112 6.00 -0.65 -6.24
N LEU A 113 7.18 -0.26 -6.73
CA LEU A 113 7.98 -1.09 -7.64
C LEU A 113 8.43 -2.38 -6.97
N GLU A 114 8.85 -2.34 -5.70
CA GLU A 114 9.20 -3.53 -4.94
C GLU A 114 8.03 -4.51 -4.86
N ALA A 115 6.82 -4.02 -4.59
CA ALA A 115 5.62 -4.85 -4.54
C ALA A 115 5.33 -5.51 -5.89
N LEU A 116 5.47 -4.78 -7.00
CA LEU A 116 5.28 -5.34 -8.34
C LEU A 116 6.33 -6.42 -8.67
N LEU A 117 7.58 -6.20 -8.32
CA LEU A 117 8.65 -7.17 -8.53
C LEU A 117 8.44 -8.42 -7.68
N LYS A 118 8.03 -8.27 -6.43
CA LYS A 118 7.65 -9.41 -5.58
C LYS A 118 6.49 -10.22 -6.15
N LEU A 119 5.48 -9.57 -6.73
CA LEU A 119 4.39 -10.25 -7.42
C LEU A 119 4.86 -11.01 -8.66
N ASN A 120 5.87 -10.47 -9.34
CA ASN A 120 6.51 -11.13 -10.50
C ASN A 120 7.47 -12.25 -10.10
N GLY A 121 7.63 -12.56 -8.83
CA GLY A 121 8.48 -13.62 -8.30
C GLY A 121 9.96 -13.24 -8.15
N GLU A 122 10.28 -11.96 -8.24
CA GLU A 122 11.63 -11.46 -8.04
C GLU A 122 11.87 -11.14 -6.55
N GLU A 123 13.05 -11.54 -6.07
CA GLU A 123 13.50 -11.15 -4.72
C GLU A 123 14.40 -9.91 -4.84
N ILE A 124 13.91 -8.80 -4.35
CA ILE A 124 14.71 -7.58 -4.21
C ILE A 124 14.79 -7.25 -2.72
N LEU A 125 16.01 -7.27 -2.22
CA LEU A 125 16.34 -6.71 -0.91
C LEU A 125 16.96 -5.34 -1.18
N LEU A 126 16.16 -4.29 -1.01
CA LEU A 126 16.63 -2.91 -1.14
C LEU A 126 17.27 -2.40 0.16
N TRP A 127 17.11 -3.12 1.26
CA TRP A 127 17.59 -2.83 2.61
C TRP A 127 17.96 -4.08 3.38
#